data_8fe481913920f7691201512747126778
#
_entry.id   8fe481913920f7691201512747126778
#
_cell.length_a   1.000
_cell.length_b   1.000
_cell.length_c   1.000
_cell.angle_alpha   90.00
_cell.angle_beta   90.00
_cell.angle_gamma   90.00
#
_symmetry.space_group_name_H-M   'P 1'
#
loop_
_entity.id
_entity.type
_entity.pdbx_description
1 polymer ?
#
loop_
_entity_poly.entity_id
_entity_poly.type
_entity_poly.pdbx_seq_one_letter_code
_entity_poly.pdbx_strand_id
1 'polypeptide(L)'
;MYSPAPKPLPNTSDPDRTGRRRRPFPCPRVLAGWLTLFLGLTPAAPAAAKSILAYYLAWYAAPPLSTNWGWHWTMDRFHPDRVNALGEPEIASWYQPWIGPYDSGDPVVLEYHTLLMRLAGVDAVVVNWFGPEDVFDYARIEQNLQRLLPFLEQAGLQLALCYEDRALQAPPPAEAPAGADLVSRAIRALRHAGKAYFRHRNYLRWQERPVLLVFGPQVLRRADAWQQILNALDPRPALFTINTAVPGAAGAFAWPPMWLSQAPGTGGVLSETALNRYLADFEQAARAWPAAISTAFPRFHDIHPRAGTREYWGYLGDRSGLTFRQTLQRALTNQTAMAMIATWNDFAEGTQIEPTREFGLRDLLTLQQLRRKHVDPDFPGNPRGLELVQRLYHHRRAAPAHPARQKQLDEAARALANFRFDAAEALLPPVETNQPPAPPAEAAAPADTRAP
;
A
#
# COMPACT_ATOMS: atom_id res chain seq x y z
N MET A 1 -8.06 12.45 13.38
CA MET A 1 -6.87 13.33 13.18
C MET A 1 -5.70 12.46 12.72
N TYR A 2 -5.38 12.52 11.45
CA TYR A 2 -4.19 11.89 10.89
C TYR A 2 -2.96 12.71 11.31
N SER A 3 -2.02 12.11 12.03
CA SER A 3 -0.69 12.68 12.28
C SER A 3 0.30 12.00 11.33
N PRO A 4 1.32 12.71 10.91
CA PRO A 4 2.31 12.22 9.98
C PRO A 4 3.09 11.01 10.51
N ALA A 5 3.70 10.26 9.59
CA ALA A 5 4.62 9.17 9.92
C ALA A 5 5.74 9.66 10.86
N PRO A 6 6.12 8.88 11.89
CA PRO A 6 7.13 9.29 12.85
C PRO A 6 8.51 9.46 12.18
N LYS A 7 9.28 10.45 12.68
CA LYS A 7 10.69 10.59 12.33
C LYS A 7 11.47 9.35 12.83
N PRO A 8 12.49 8.89 12.10
CA PRO A 8 13.37 7.82 12.60
C PRO A 8 14.06 8.27 13.89
N LEU A 9 14.20 7.34 14.83
CA LEU A 9 14.94 7.57 16.07
C LEU A 9 16.45 7.75 15.76
N PRO A 10 17.17 8.61 16.45
CA PRO A 10 18.60 8.74 16.27
C PRO A 10 19.31 7.44 16.66
N ASN A 11 20.26 7.02 15.84
CA ASN A 11 21.07 5.82 16.03
C ASN A 11 22.09 6.09 17.14
N THR A 12 21.87 5.59 18.35
CA THR A 12 22.84 5.60 19.46
C THR A 12 23.67 4.32 19.41
N SER A 13 24.71 4.31 18.62
CA SER A 13 25.80 3.35 18.71
C SER A 13 27.10 4.09 18.86
N ASP A 14 27.54 4.22 20.10
CA ASP A 14 28.90 4.63 20.46
C ASP A 14 29.76 3.36 20.61
N PRO A 15 30.84 3.16 19.87
CA PRO A 15 31.72 2.02 20.04
C PRO A 15 32.82 2.36 21.02
N ASP A 16 32.74 1.80 22.23
CA ASP A 16 33.81 1.87 23.19
C ASP A 16 35.01 0.96 22.77
N ARG A 17 36.18 1.61 22.68
CA ARG A 17 37.47 1.02 22.35
C ARG A 17 38.09 0.44 23.58
N THR A 18 38.27 -0.89 23.67
CA THR A 18 39.34 -1.43 24.51
C THR A 18 40.08 -2.55 23.77
N GLY A 19 41.30 -2.23 23.42
CA GLY A 19 42.23 -3.17 22.79
C GLY A 19 42.73 -4.24 23.74
N ARG A 20 42.73 -5.48 23.30
CA ARG A 20 43.59 -6.53 23.84
C ARG A 20 44.30 -7.28 22.72
N ARG A 21 45.60 -7.08 22.62
CA ARG A 21 46.54 -7.90 21.82
C ARG A 21 46.55 -9.34 22.32
N ARG A 22 46.34 -10.31 21.43
CA ARG A 22 46.66 -11.72 21.67
C ARG A 22 47.84 -12.15 20.79
N ARG A 23 48.79 -12.84 21.45
CA ARG A 23 50.02 -13.38 20.88
C ARG A 23 49.72 -14.65 20.05
N PRO A 24 50.59 -15.00 19.08
CA PRO A 24 50.41 -16.18 18.22
C PRO A 24 50.91 -17.46 18.91
N PHE A 25 50.21 -18.57 18.72
CA PHE A 25 50.68 -19.94 19.06
C PHE A 25 51.07 -20.66 17.76
N PRO A 26 52.05 -21.62 17.83
CA PRO A 26 52.69 -22.23 16.68
C PRO A 26 51.88 -23.39 16.07
N CYS A 27 52.05 -23.56 14.77
CA CYS A 27 51.48 -24.58 13.92
C CYS A 27 52.15 -25.96 14.16
N PRO A 28 51.42 -27.08 14.13
CA PRO A 28 51.98 -28.38 13.76
C PRO A 28 51.61 -28.71 12.29
N ARG A 29 52.62 -29.12 11.53
CA ARG A 29 52.51 -29.67 10.19
C ARG A 29 51.76 -30.98 10.23
N VAL A 30 50.74 -31.15 9.39
CA VAL A 30 50.10 -32.43 9.10
C VAL A 30 50.01 -32.61 7.59
N LEU A 31 50.32 -33.82 7.17
CA LEU A 31 50.50 -34.29 5.77
C LEU A 31 49.25 -34.06 4.90
N ALA A 32 49.57 -33.76 3.63
CA ALA A 32 48.62 -33.66 2.53
C ALA A 32 48.04 -35.04 2.16
N GLY A 33 46.72 -35.19 2.34
CA GLY A 33 45.94 -36.21 1.65
C GLY A 33 45.04 -35.53 0.65
N TRP A 34 45.22 -35.79 -0.62
CA TRP A 34 44.36 -35.30 -1.70
C TRP A 34 43.01 -36.00 -1.67
N LEU A 35 42.00 -35.37 -1.04
CA LEU A 35 40.59 -35.76 -1.16
C LEU A 35 39.95 -34.79 -2.17
N THR A 36 39.75 -35.23 -3.39
CA THR A 36 39.00 -34.49 -4.43
C THR A 36 37.53 -34.44 -4.00
N LEU A 37 37.15 -33.35 -3.33
CA LEU A 37 35.75 -33.06 -2.99
C LEU A 37 35.06 -32.50 -4.27
N PHE A 38 34.27 -33.34 -4.96
CA PHE A 38 33.32 -32.88 -5.95
C PHE A 38 32.26 -32.03 -5.20
N LEU A 39 32.49 -30.73 -5.11
CA LEU A 39 31.43 -29.77 -4.80
C LEU A 39 30.46 -29.77 -5.99
N GLY A 40 29.40 -30.57 -5.88
CA GLY A 40 28.25 -30.44 -6.76
C GLY A 40 27.70 -29.02 -6.64
N LEU A 41 27.93 -28.18 -7.63
CA LEU A 41 27.20 -26.94 -7.85
C LEU A 41 25.73 -27.30 -8.02
N THR A 42 24.96 -27.35 -6.93
CA THR A 42 23.52 -27.30 -7.04
C THR A 42 23.20 -25.95 -7.66
N PRO A 43 22.48 -25.91 -8.79
CA PRO A 43 22.04 -24.63 -9.35
C PRO A 43 21.26 -23.91 -8.26
N ALA A 44 21.68 -22.68 -7.95
CA ALA A 44 20.92 -21.83 -7.03
C ALA A 44 19.48 -21.76 -7.56
N ALA A 45 18.52 -22.12 -6.73
CA ALA A 45 17.12 -21.97 -7.07
C ALA A 45 16.91 -20.52 -7.56
N PRO A 46 16.19 -20.31 -8.67
CA PRO A 46 15.94 -18.96 -9.14
C PRO A 46 15.38 -18.13 -7.99
N ALA A 47 15.97 -16.97 -7.75
CA ALA A 47 15.49 -16.06 -6.71
C ALA A 47 13.98 -15.85 -6.94
N ALA A 48 13.18 -16.11 -5.92
CA ALA A 48 11.72 -15.94 -6.04
C ALA A 48 11.43 -14.52 -6.55
N ALA A 49 10.55 -14.43 -7.55
CA ALA A 49 10.16 -13.15 -8.12
C ALA A 49 9.67 -12.21 -7.02
N LYS A 50 10.12 -10.94 -7.02
CA LYS A 50 9.77 -9.96 -5.99
C LYS A 50 8.28 -9.66 -6.04
N SER A 51 7.56 -9.87 -4.94
CA SER A 51 6.14 -9.54 -4.83
C SER A 51 5.92 -8.03 -4.81
N ILE A 52 4.91 -7.57 -5.54
CA ILE A 52 4.47 -6.18 -5.62
C ILE A 52 3.18 -6.02 -4.81
N LEU A 53 3.24 -5.18 -3.79
CA LEU A 53 2.13 -4.91 -2.88
C LEU A 53 1.52 -3.55 -3.21
N ALA A 54 0.20 -3.38 -2.98
CA ALA A 54 -0.46 -2.07 -3.03
C ALA A 54 -1.09 -1.74 -1.67
N TYR A 55 -0.76 -0.59 -1.11
CA TYR A 55 -1.36 -0.12 0.15
C TYR A 55 -2.75 0.46 -0.14
N TYR A 56 -3.76 -0.05 0.55
CA TYR A 56 -5.17 0.18 0.27
C TYR A 56 -5.92 0.73 1.47
N LEU A 57 -6.78 1.72 1.22
CA LEU A 57 -7.59 2.41 2.22
C LEU A 57 -9.07 2.06 2.00
N ALA A 58 -9.65 1.35 2.97
CA ALA A 58 -11.03 0.85 2.91
C ALA A 58 -12.03 1.76 3.66
N TRP A 59 -11.80 3.06 3.72
CA TRP A 59 -12.49 4.00 4.61
C TRP A 59 -13.50 4.95 3.95
N TYR A 60 -13.58 4.97 2.62
CA TYR A 60 -14.49 5.87 1.93
C TYR A 60 -15.94 5.45 2.10
N ALA A 61 -16.81 6.44 2.33
CA ALA A 61 -18.25 6.23 2.40
C ALA A 61 -18.96 7.23 1.51
N ALA A 62 -19.92 6.74 0.72
CA ALA A 62 -20.68 7.53 -0.22
C ALA A 62 -22.11 6.98 -0.43
N PRO A 63 -23.10 7.85 -0.68
CA PRO A 63 -24.42 7.42 -1.14
C PRO A 63 -24.32 6.65 -2.48
N PRO A 64 -25.25 5.72 -2.78
CA PRO A 64 -26.40 5.35 -1.94
C PRO A 64 -26.09 4.23 -0.93
N LEU A 65 -24.87 3.63 -0.94
CA LEU A 65 -24.54 2.50 -0.06
C LEU A 65 -24.45 2.96 1.40
N SER A 66 -23.76 4.06 1.65
CA SER A 66 -23.79 4.78 2.93
C SER A 66 -24.86 5.88 2.86
N THR A 67 -25.49 6.18 4.02
CA THR A 67 -26.53 7.23 4.10
C THR A 67 -25.93 8.61 3.81
N ASN A 68 -24.69 8.85 4.23
CA ASN A 68 -24.01 10.13 4.11
C ASN A 68 -22.61 9.95 3.55
N TRP A 69 -22.07 11.06 3.00
CA TRP A 69 -20.65 11.14 2.67
C TRP A 69 -19.77 10.96 3.91
N GLY A 70 -18.74 10.13 3.80
CA GLY A 70 -17.78 9.91 4.88
C GLY A 70 -16.79 11.06 5.01
N TRP A 71 -16.16 11.14 6.19
CA TRP A 71 -15.18 12.18 6.49
C TRP A 71 -14.01 12.20 5.49
N HIS A 72 -13.58 11.08 4.96
CA HIS A 72 -12.48 11.00 4.01
C HIS A 72 -12.78 11.62 2.64
N TRP A 73 -14.06 11.85 2.30
CA TRP A 73 -14.45 12.65 1.14
C TRP A 73 -14.76 14.10 1.48
N THR A 74 -15.12 14.40 2.73
CA THR A 74 -15.60 15.72 3.12
C THR A 74 -14.64 16.51 3.99
N MET A 75 -13.91 15.86 4.89
CA MET A 75 -13.11 16.49 5.95
C MET A 75 -13.85 17.63 6.66
N ASP A 76 -15.19 17.52 6.76
CA ASP A 76 -16.11 18.53 7.31
C ASP A 76 -16.03 19.91 6.61
N ARG A 77 -15.44 19.96 5.42
CA ARG A 77 -15.18 21.18 4.65
C ARG A 77 -15.65 21.10 3.22
N PHE A 78 -15.52 19.95 2.59
CA PHE A 78 -15.89 19.72 1.19
C PHE A 78 -17.28 19.11 1.09
N HIS A 79 -17.99 19.40 -0.02
CA HIS A 79 -19.40 19.02 -0.22
C HIS A 79 -19.55 18.28 -1.54
N PRO A 80 -19.41 16.93 -1.58
CA PRO A 80 -19.41 16.16 -2.83
C PRO A 80 -20.69 16.25 -3.65
N ASP A 81 -21.80 16.69 -3.06
CA ASP A 81 -23.06 17.00 -3.79
C ASP A 81 -23.00 18.30 -4.59
N ARG A 82 -21.99 19.13 -4.37
CA ARG A 82 -21.71 20.30 -5.18
C ARG A 82 -20.75 19.96 -6.30
N VAL A 83 -21.02 20.44 -7.47
CA VAL A 83 -20.16 20.24 -8.65
C VAL A 83 -19.63 21.59 -9.15
N ASN A 84 -18.38 21.58 -9.62
CA ASN A 84 -17.78 22.74 -10.27
C ASN A 84 -18.32 22.91 -11.72
N ALA A 85 -17.82 23.93 -12.42
CA ALA A 85 -18.22 24.19 -13.82
C ALA A 85 -17.84 23.07 -14.81
N LEU A 86 -16.93 22.17 -14.43
CA LEU A 86 -16.52 20.98 -15.19
C LEU A 86 -17.38 19.75 -14.84
N GLY A 87 -18.37 19.88 -13.94
CA GLY A 87 -19.17 18.75 -13.45
C GLY A 87 -18.42 17.85 -12.48
N GLU A 88 -17.39 18.35 -11.83
CA GLU A 88 -16.60 17.57 -10.87
C GLU A 88 -17.06 17.82 -9.43
N PRO A 89 -17.27 16.75 -8.64
CA PRO A 89 -17.66 16.84 -7.24
C PRO A 89 -16.61 17.59 -6.40
N GLU A 90 -17.06 18.38 -5.43
CA GLU A 90 -16.19 19.04 -4.45
C GLU A 90 -15.80 18.04 -3.36
N ILE A 91 -14.63 17.42 -3.49
CA ILE A 91 -14.12 16.38 -2.58
C ILE A 91 -12.83 16.80 -1.87
N ALA A 92 -12.53 16.12 -0.74
CA ALA A 92 -11.27 16.27 -0.01
C ALA A 92 -10.09 15.61 -0.75
N SER A 93 -9.83 16.07 -1.96
CA SER A 93 -8.75 15.61 -2.84
C SER A 93 -8.39 16.69 -3.86
N TRP A 94 -7.14 16.67 -4.31
CA TRP A 94 -6.68 17.44 -5.46
C TRP A 94 -7.00 16.75 -6.79
N TYR A 95 -7.32 15.46 -6.76
CA TYR A 95 -7.50 14.63 -7.94
C TYR A 95 -8.86 13.93 -7.91
N GLN A 96 -9.50 13.81 -9.06
CA GLN A 96 -10.82 13.20 -9.20
C GLN A 96 -10.70 11.71 -9.54
N PRO A 97 -11.24 10.80 -8.72
CA PRO A 97 -11.30 9.40 -9.11
C PRO A 97 -11.97 9.26 -10.49
N TRP A 98 -11.42 8.39 -11.35
CA TRP A 98 -12.02 8.14 -12.67
C TRP A 98 -13.49 7.74 -12.57
N ILE A 99 -13.82 6.92 -11.57
CA ILE A 99 -15.17 6.43 -11.30
C ILE A 99 -16.03 7.40 -10.47
N GLY A 100 -15.52 8.59 -10.16
CA GLY A 100 -16.11 9.51 -9.18
C GLY A 100 -15.87 9.09 -7.74
N PRO A 101 -16.23 9.91 -6.76
CA PRO A 101 -16.15 9.54 -5.35
C PRO A 101 -17.09 8.37 -5.05
N TYR A 102 -16.62 7.41 -4.24
CA TYR A 102 -17.25 6.11 -4.08
C TYR A 102 -17.31 5.67 -2.60
N ASP A 103 -18.08 4.60 -2.38
CA ASP A 103 -18.08 3.85 -1.12
C ASP A 103 -17.13 2.64 -1.23
N SER A 104 -16.21 2.49 -0.27
CA SER A 104 -15.27 1.37 -0.23
C SER A 104 -15.91 0.00 0.01
N GLY A 105 -17.18 -0.04 0.39
CA GLY A 105 -17.95 -1.27 0.55
C GLY A 105 -18.79 -1.64 -0.68
N ASP A 106 -18.78 -0.82 -1.73
CA ASP A 106 -19.56 -1.06 -2.95
C ASP A 106 -18.97 -2.23 -3.76
N PRO A 107 -19.74 -3.32 -4.00
CA PRO A 107 -19.24 -4.49 -4.72
C PRO A 107 -18.69 -4.18 -6.12
N VAL A 108 -19.26 -3.21 -6.82
CA VAL A 108 -18.82 -2.82 -8.17
C VAL A 108 -17.48 -2.09 -8.13
N VAL A 109 -17.25 -1.29 -7.09
CA VAL A 109 -15.96 -0.63 -6.82
C VAL A 109 -14.90 -1.66 -6.43
N LEU A 110 -15.25 -2.61 -5.56
CA LEU A 110 -14.34 -3.66 -5.12
C LEU A 110 -13.90 -4.56 -6.30
N GLU A 111 -14.82 -4.93 -7.19
CA GLU A 111 -14.51 -5.67 -8.42
C GLU A 111 -13.59 -4.84 -9.34
N TYR A 112 -13.90 -3.57 -9.55
CA TYR A 112 -13.10 -2.64 -10.35
C TYR A 112 -11.66 -2.51 -9.82
N HIS A 113 -11.49 -2.25 -8.54
CA HIS A 113 -10.18 -2.10 -7.91
C HIS A 113 -9.34 -3.38 -8.00
N THR A 114 -9.92 -4.52 -7.62
CA THR A 114 -9.17 -5.79 -7.58
C THR A 114 -8.78 -6.27 -8.97
N LEU A 115 -9.64 -6.11 -9.98
CA LEU A 115 -9.31 -6.43 -11.37
C LEU A 115 -8.22 -5.50 -11.92
N LEU A 116 -8.30 -4.18 -11.68
CA LEU A 116 -7.24 -3.25 -12.10
C LEU A 116 -5.90 -3.59 -11.44
N MET A 117 -5.88 -3.83 -10.12
CA MET A 117 -4.66 -4.24 -9.41
C MET A 117 -4.07 -5.51 -10.02
N ARG A 118 -4.90 -6.54 -10.22
CA ARG A 118 -4.48 -7.81 -10.84
C ARG A 118 -3.85 -7.59 -12.21
N LEU A 119 -4.54 -6.86 -13.08
CA LEU A 119 -4.11 -6.63 -14.47
C LEU A 119 -2.95 -5.64 -14.57
N ALA A 120 -2.77 -4.75 -13.59
CA ALA A 120 -1.61 -3.88 -13.50
C ALA A 120 -0.36 -4.62 -13.00
N GLY A 121 -0.52 -5.78 -12.34
CA GLY A 121 0.59 -6.58 -11.84
C GLY A 121 0.87 -6.42 -10.35
N VAL A 122 -0.13 -6.12 -9.56
CA VAL A 122 -0.09 -6.24 -8.09
C VAL A 122 -0.26 -7.71 -7.72
N ASP A 123 0.45 -8.17 -6.71
CA ASP A 123 0.38 -9.53 -6.17
C ASP A 123 -0.39 -9.60 -4.86
N ALA A 124 -0.32 -8.55 -4.03
CA ALA A 124 -1.01 -8.50 -2.74
C ALA A 124 -1.49 -7.08 -2.41
N VAL A 125 -2.58 -7.02 -1.65
CA VAL A 125 -3.17 -5.78 -1.13
C VAL A 125 -2.88 -5.67 0.36
N VAL A 126 -2.28 -4.56 0.77
CA VAL A 126 -2.00 -4.24 2.18
C VAL A 126 -3.09 -3.29 2.66
N VAL A 127 -4.05 -3.78 3.43
CA VAL A 127 -5.16 -2.95 3.91
C VAL A 127 -4.77 -2.22 5.19
N ASN A 128 -4.91 -0.90 5.20
CA ASN A 128 -4.81 -0.08 6.40
C ASN A 128 -5.94 -0.45 7.36
N TRP A 129 -5.61 -0.84 8.61
CA TRP A 129 -6.54 -1.45 9.54
C TRP A 129 -6.35 -0.95 10.97
N PHE A 130 -7.44 -0.59 11.63
CA PHE A 130 -7.44 0.05 12.95
C PHE A 130 -7.89 -0.88 14.08
N GLY A 131 -8.25 -2.11 13.78
CA GLY A 131 -8.89 -3.03 14.74
C GLY A 131 -10.37 -3.20 14.47
N PRO A 132 -11.02 -4.14 15.19
CA PRO A 132 -12.45 -4.45 15.00
C PRO A 132 -13.37 -3.58 15.86
N GLU A 133 -12.84 -2.67 16.66
CA GLU A 133 -13.62 -1.87 17.59
C GLU A 133 -14.56 -0.89 16.87
N ASP A 134 -15.77 -0.71 17.41
CA ASP A 134 -16.75 0.27 16.92
C ASP A 134 -16.46 1.68 17.49
N VAL A 135 -15.39 2.27 16.98
CA VAL A 135 -14.95 3.62 17.33
C VAL A 135 -14.63 4.37 16.04
N PHE A 136 -15.10 5.58 15.90
CA PHE A 136 -15.00 6.37 14.66
C PHE A 136 -15.57 5.59 13.46
N ASP A 137 -14.76 5.33 12.43
CA ASP A 137 -15.12 4.56 11.24
C ASP A 137 -14.45 3.16 11.20
N TYR A 138 -13.82 2.71 12.31
CA TYR A 138 -13.04 1.48 12.34
C TYR A 138 -13.89 0.23 12.06
N ALA A 139 -15.11 0.15 12.61
CA ALA A 139 -16.03 -0.94 12.32
C ALA A 139 -16.44 -0.99 10.84
N ARG A 140 -16.55 0.18 10.19
CA ARG A 140 -16.81 0.26 8.74
C ARG A 140 -15.61 -0.25 7.94
N ILE A 141 -14.40 0.16 8.31
CA ILE A 141 -13.15 -0.32 7.67
C ILE A 141 -13.07 -1.85 7.79
N GLU A 142 -13.36 -2.41 8.97
CA GLU A 142 -13.42 -3.86 9.19
C GLU A 142 -14.47 -4.53 8.28
N GLN A 143 -15.68 -3.98 8.19
CA GLN A 143 -16.74 -4.50 7.32
C GLN A 143 -16.33 -4.43 5.84
N ASN A 144 -15.74 -3.33 5.41
CA ASN A 144 -15.27 -3.17 4.04
C ASN A 144 -14.12 -4.12 3.71
N LEU A 145 -13.21 -4.38 4.65
CA LEU A 145 -12.19 -5.41 4.52
C LEU A 145 -12.81 -6.80 4.33
N GLN A 146 -13.82 -7.16 5.13
CA GLN A 146 -14.53 -8.43 4.98
C GLN A 146 -15.22 -8.55 3.61
N ARG A 147 -15.83 -7.47 3.11
CA ARG A 147 -16.44 -7.41 1.77
C ARG A 147 -15.40 -7.53 0.66
N LEU A 148 -14.19 -7.05 0.86
CA LEU A 148 -13.10 -7.09 -0.12
C LEU A 148 -12.56 -8.51 -0.33
N LEU A 149 -12.57 -9.38 0.68
CA LEU A 149 -11.97 -10.72 0.63
C LEU A 149 -12.38 -11.56 -0.58
N PRO A 150 -13.67 -11.75 -0.91
CA PRO A 150 -14.07 -12.56 -2.06
C PRO A 150 -13.58 -11.99 -3.39
N PHE A 151 -13.46 -10.67 -3.52
CA PHE A 151 -12.93 -10.04 -4.73
C PHE A 151 -11.42 -10.24 -4.87
N LEU A 152 -10.66 -10.19 -3.78
CA LEU A 152 -9.24 -10.56 -3.78
C LEU A 152 -9.05 -12.01 -4.22
N GLU A 153 -9.85 -12.93 -3.70
CA GLU A 153 -9.81 -14.34 -4.10
C GLU A 153 -10.10 -14.53 -5.59
N GLN A 154 -11.16 -13.90 -6.09
CA GLN A 154 -11.56 -13.98 -7.50
C GLN A 154 -10.48 -13.40 -8.43
N ALA A 155 -9.83 -12.32 -8.02
CA ALA A 155 -8.74 -11.70 -8.77
C ALA A 155 -7.41 -12.45 -8.60
N GLY A 156 -7.30 -13.43 -7.69
CA GLY A 156 -6.03 -14.11 -7.39
C GLY A 156 -5.01 -13.23 -6.69
N LEU A 157 -5.48 -12.24 -5.89
CA LEU A 157 -4.65 -11.36 -5.09
C LEU A 157 -4.54 -11.86 -3.65
N GLN A 158 -3.38 -11.62 -3.03
CA GLN A 158 -3.19 -11.90 -1.61
C GLN A 158 -3.57 -10.69 -0.75
N LEU A 159 -3.81 -10.94 0.55
CA LEU A 159 -4.10 -9.95 1.56
C LEU A 159 -2.96 -9.85 2.57
N ALA A 160 -2.60 -8.64 3.01
CA ALA A 160 -1.90 -8.38 4.25
C ALA A 160 -2.58 -7.23 4.99
N LEU A 161 -2.38 -7.14 6.31
CA LEU A 161 -2.87 -6.02 7.11
C LEU A 161 -1.72 -5.09 7.47
N CYS A 162 -2.01 -3.78 7.50
CA CYS A 162 -1.19 -2.78 8.16
C CYS A 162 -1.96 -2.22 9.35
N TYR A 163 -1.56 -2.61 10.55
CA TYR A 163 -2.20 -2.18 11.79
C TYR A 163 -1.74 -0.76 12.16
N GLU A 164 -2.71 0.11 12.42
CA GLU A 164 -2.49 1.44 12.97
C GLU A 164 -2.45 1.38 14.50
N ASP A 165 -1.28 1.39 15.12
CA ASP A 165 -1.18 1.35 16.59
C ASP A 165 -1.72 2.61 17.27
N ARG A 166 -1.93 3.71 16.53
CA ARG A 166 -2.66 4.90 16.99
C ARG A 166 -4.11 4.63 17.36
N ALA A 167 -4.72 3.59 16.82
CA ALA A 167 -6.07 3.17 17.21
C ALA A 167 -6.17 2.92 18.72
N LEU A 168 -5.05 2.59 19.37
CA LEU A 168 -5.00 2.42 20.83
C LEU A 168 -5.19 3.71 21.64
N GLN A 169 -5.10 4.89 21.01
CA GLN A 169 -5.42 6.18 21.63
C GLN A 169 -6.93 6.44 21.68
N ALA A 170 -7.71 5.73 20.89
CA ALA A 170 -9.17 5.79 20.96
C ALA A 170 -9.67 5.28 22.33
N PRO A 171 -10.84 5.74 22.78
CA PRO A 171 -11.48 5.19 23.97
C PRO A 171 -11.56 3.65 23.88
N PRO A 172 -11.31 2.94 24.99
CA PRO A 172 -11.52 1.50 24.98
C PRO A 172 -13.00 1.19 24.74
N PRO A 173 -13.34 0.10 24.05
CA PRO A 173 -14.72 -0.33 23.91
C PRO A 173 -15.33 -0.64 25.29
N ALA A 174 -16.65 -0.49 25.43
CA ALA A 174 -17.35 -0.67 26.71
C ALA A 174 -17.10 -2.06 27.34
N GLU A 175 -16.87 -3.09 26.51
CA GLU A 175 -16.61 -4.47 26.93
C GLU A 175 -15.11 -4.72 27.25
N ALA A 176 -14.24 -3.72 27.11
CA ALA A 176 -12.84 -3.90 27.45
C ALA A 176 -12.69 -4.10 28.96
N PRO A 177 -11.83 -5.03 29.41
CA PRO A 177 -11.55 -5.17 30.83
C PRO A 177 -11.11 -3.83 31.43
N ALA A 178 -11.69 -3.47 32.57
CA ALA A 178 -11.33 -2.25 33.28
C ALA A 178 -9.80 -2.24 33.54
N GLY A 179 -9.12 -1.15 33.15
CA GLY A 179 -7.68 -1.00 33.33
C GLY A 179 -6.80 -1.79 32.34
N ALA A 180 -7.38 -2.34 31.26
CA ALA A 180 -6.57 -2.99 30.23
C ALA A 180 -5.52 -2.02 29.65
N ASP A 181 -4.25 -2.40 29.75
CA ASP A 181 -3.15 -1.62 29.19
C ASP A 181 -3.13 -1.68 27.64
N LEU A 182 -2.33 -0.82 27.01
CA LEU A 182 -2.24 -0.70 25.57
C LEU A 182 -1.72 -1.99 24.90
N VAL A 183 -0.81 -2.74 25.54
CA VAL A 183 -0.28 -4.01 25.04
C VAL A 183 -1.39 -5.06 25.01
N SER A 184 -2.14 -5.19 26.07
CA SER A 184 -3.30 -6.11 26.16
C SER A 184 -4.37 -5.78 25.12
N ARG A 185 -4.64 -4.48 24.86
CA ARG A 185 -5.56 -4.03 23.80
C ARG A 185 -5.05 -4.40 22.41
N ALA A 186 -3.77 -4.17 22.13
CA ALA A 186 -3.15 -4.55 20.86
C ALA A 186 -3.18 -6.07 20.65
N ILE A 187 -2.88 -6.86 21.69
CA ILE A 187 -2.96 -8.33 21.63
C ILE A 187 -4.38 -8.78 21.29
N ARG A 188 -5.41 -8.17 21.88
CA ARG A 188 -6.82 -8.50 21.58
C ARG A 188 -7.15 -8.21 20.12
N ALA A 189 -6.83 -7.01 19.62
CA ALA A 189 -7.07 -6.64 18.23
C ALA A 189 -6.33 -7.58 17.25
N LEU A 190 -5.05 -7.87 17.49
CA LEU A 190 -4.25 -8.72 16.63
C LEU A 190 -4.62 -10.21 16.74
N ARG A 191 -5.15 -10.68 17.88
CA ARG A 191 -5.76 -12.02 17.98
C ARG A 191 -7.04 -12.13 17.14
N HIS A 192 -7.84 -11.06 17.07
CA HIS A 192 -8.96 -11.00 16.12
C HIS A 192 -8.44 -11.15 14.69
N ALA A 193 -7.43 -10.38 14.28
CA ALA A 193 -6.80 -10.51 12.96
C ALA A 193 -6.27 -11.94 12.72
N GLY A 194 -5.68 -12.57 13.74
CA GLY A 194 -5.19 -13.94 13.69
C GLY A 194 -6.28 -14.96 13.38
N LYS A 195 -7.47 -14.78 13.95
CA LYS A 195 -8.63 -15.64 13.72
C LYS A 195 -9.32 -15.36 12.39
N ALA A 196 -9.53 -14.10 12.05
CA ALA A 196 -10.31 -13.68 10.89
C ALA A 196 -9.51 -13.74 9.58
N TYR A 197 -8.21 -13.44 9.61
CA TYR A 197 -7.44 -13.19 8.38
C TYR A 197 -6.16 -14.02 8.25
N PHE A 198 -5.29 -14.15 9.29
CA PHE A 198 -3.97 -14.76 9.14
C PHE A 198 -3.99 -16.22 8.70
N ARG A 199 -5.09 -16.93 8.94
CA ARG A 199 -5.28 -18.33 8.52
C ARG A 199 -5.92 -18.46 7.15
N HIS A 200 -6.32 -17.33 6.54
CA HIS A 200 -6.92 -17.34 5.22
C HIS A 200 -5.92 -17.81 4.16
N ARG A 201 -6.38 -18.62 3.19
CA ARG A 201 -5.49 -19.20 2.16
C ARG A 201 -4.79 -18.15 1.30
N ASN A 202 -5.42 -16.98 1.08
CA ASN A 202 -4.88 -15.87 0.31
C ASN A 202 -4.13 -14.85 1.18
N TYR A 203 -3.88 -15.14 2.46
CA TYR A 203 -3.12 -14.22 3.28
C TYR A 203 -1.64 -14.28 2.90
N LEU A 204 -1.02 -13.12 2.67
CA LEU A 204 0.39 -13.00 2.28
C LEU A 204 1.30 -13.58 3.37
N ARG A 205 2.25 -14.40 2.96
CA ARG A 205 3.23 -15.03 3.86
C ARG A 205 4.66 -14.72 3.45
N TRP A 206 5.48 -14.58 4.47
CA TRP A 206 6.93 -14.53 4.35
C TRP A 206 7.54 -15.61 5.24
N GLN A 207 8.27 -16.54 4.64
CA GLN A 207 8.79 -17.73 5.36
C GLN A 207 7.69 -18.42 6.18
N GLU A 208 6.57 -18.77 5.53
CA GLU A 208 5.38 -19.43 6.10
C GLU A 208 4.65 -18.63 7.21
N ARG A 209 5.14 -17.48 7.60
CA ARG A 209 4.52 -16.63 8.61
C ARG A 209 3.62 -15.57 7.95
N PRO A 210 2.41 -15.32 8.49
CA PRO A 210 1.56 -14.25 7.96
C PRO A 210 2.28 -12.90 8.07
N VAL A 211 2.24 -12.12 6.99
CA VAL A 211 2.84 -10.78 6.96
C VAL A 211 1.94 -9.79 7.70
N LEU A 212 2.47 -9.11 8.69
CA LEU A 212 1.80 -8.02 9.40
C LEU A 212 2.66 -6.77 9.30
N LEU A 213 2.10 -5.70 8.74
CA LEU A 213 2.70 -4.38 8.81
C LEU A 213 2.12 -3.61 10.00
N VAL A 214 2.90 -2.70 10.55
CA VAL A 214 2.43 -1.72 11.56
C VAL A 214 2.84 -0.33 11.12
N PHE A 215 1.86 0.54 10.94
CA PHE A 215 2.10 1.96 10.67
C PHE A 215 2.53 2.67 11.98
N GLY A 216 3.69 2.25 12.45
CA GLY A 216 4.24 2.59 13.76
C GLY A 216 5.59 1.91 14.00
N PRO A 217 6.04 1.90 15.26
CA PRO A 217 5.30 2.25 16.47
C PRO A 217 5.11 3.76 16.66
N GLN A 218 3.87 4.19 16.83
CA GLN A 218 3.53 5.57 17.18
C GLN A 218 3.16 5.68 18.66
N VAL A 219 2.47 4.69 19.18
CA VAL A 219 1.98 4.59 20.57
C VAL A 219 2.78 3.56 21.36
N LEU A 220 2.94 2.37 20.84
CA LEU A 220 3.67 1.27 21.50
C LEU A 220 5.18 1.36 21.21
N ARG A 221 5.83 2.40 21.73
CA ARG A 221 7.25 2.72 21.43
C ARG A 221 8.27 1.88 22.21
N ARG A 222 7.85 1.20 23.29
CA ARG A 222 8.77 0.36 24.08
C ARG A 222 9.16 -0.89 23.29
N ALA A 223 10.44 -1.20 23.26
CA ALA A 223 10.99 -2.33 22.50
C ALA A 223 10.39 -3.68 22.92
N ASP A 224 10.13 -3.88 24.23
CA ASP A 224 9.55 -5.08 24.78
C ASP A 224 8.05 -5.25 24.51
N ALA A 225 7.31 -4.15 24.24
CA ALA A 225 5.88 -4.22 23.98
C ALA A 225 5.57 -5.07 22.74
N TRP A 226 6.28 -4.85 21.63
CA TRP A 226 6.08 -5.64 20.41
C TRP A 226 6.54 -7.09 20.58
N GLN A 227 7.59 -7.33 21.36
CA GLN A 227 8.01 -8.70 21.68
C GLN A 227 6.93 -9.46 22.49
N GLN A 228 6.30 -8.79 23.48
CA GLN A 228 5.18 -9.37 24.23
C GLN A 228 3.98 -9.65 23.31
N ILE A 229 3.63 -8.71 22.44
CA ILE A 229 2.53 -8.88 21.47
C ILE A 229 2.81 -10.09 20.57
N LEU A 230 3.98 -10.13 19.92
CA LEU A 230 4.34 -11.21 19.02
C LEU A 230 4.35 -12.60 19.68
N ASN A 231 4.76 -12.68 20.94
CA ASN A 231 4.76 -13.93 21.69
C ASN A 231 3.34 -14.40 22.09
N ALA A 232 2.37 -13.48 22.12
CA ALA A 232 0.97 -13.78 22.46
C ALA A 232 0.11 -14.16 21.24
N LEU A 233 0.66 -14.12 20.01
CA LEU A 233 -0.07 -14.40 18.76
C LEU A 233 0.26 -15.79 18.22
N ASP A 234 -0.79 -16.50 17.79
CA ASP A 234 -0.72 -17.76 17.05
C ASP A 234 -1.69 -17.72 15.85
N PRO A 235 -1.19 -17.83 14.60
CA PRO A 235 0.22 -17.92 14.23
C PRO A 235 0.99 -16.62 14.50
N ARG A 236 2.26 -16.74 14.89
CA ARG A 236 3.15 -15.59 15.07
C ARG A 236 3.46 -14.93 13.73
N PRO A 237 3.10 -13.64 13.50
CA PRO A 237 3.33 -13.00 12.23
C PRO A 237 4.80 -12.62 11.97
N ALA A 238 5.16 -12.44 10.70
CA ALA A 238 6.33 -11.71 10.29
C ALA A 238 6.00 -10.22 10.32
N LEU A 239 6.48 -9.52 11.36
CA LEU A 239 6.19 -8.11 11.59
C LEU A 239 7.11 -7.21 10.77
N PHE A 240 6.54 -6.19 10.13
CA PHE A 240 7.28 -5.10 9.51
C PHE A 240 6.79 -3.76 10.08
N THR A 241 7.70 -2.95 10.59
CA THR A 241 7.40 -1.63 11.14
C THR A 241 7.82 -0.51 10.19
N ILE A 242 7.25 0.69 10.33
CA ILE A 242 7.56 1.80 9.42
C ILE A 242 8.99 2.32 9.65
N ASN A 243 9.74 2.55 8.59
CA ASN A 243 11.07 3.14 8.51
C ASN A 243 12.20 2.40 9.24
N THR A 244 11.94 1.73 10.35
CA THR A 244 12.96 1.00 11.12
C THR A 244 12.35 -0.23 11.79
N ALA A 245 13.10 -1.31 11.86
CA ALA A 245 12.65 -2.55 12.50
C ALA A 245 12.73 -2.45 14.02
N VAL A 246 11.65 -2.82 14.72
CA VAL A 246 11.68 -2.99 16.17
C VAL A 246 12.25 -4.37 16.54
N PRO A 247 12.75 -4.58 17.77
CA PRO A 247 13.22 -5.90 18.22
C PRO A 247 12.17 -7.00 18.03
N GLY A 248 12.57 -8.10 17.41
CA GLY A 248 11.70 -9.24 17.10
C GLY A 248 10.89 -9.11 15.80
N ALA A 249 10.93 -7.95 15.12
CA ALA A 249 10.35 -7.80 13.79
C ALA A 249 11.18 -8.57 12.74
N ALA A 250 10.53 -8.94 11.64
CA ALA A 250 11.18 -9.45 10.44
C ALA A 250 11.93 -8.33 9.70
N GLY A 251 11.47 -7.09 9.85
CA GLY A 251 12.08 -5.93 9.23
C GLY A 251 11.21 -4.68 9.27
N ALA A 252 11.41 -3.83 8.27
CA ALA A 252 10.67 -2.59 8.14
C ALA A 252 10.22 -2.34 6.68
N PHE A 253 9.32 -1.37 6.53
CA PHE A 253 8.90 -0.84 5.22
C PHE A 253 9.17 0.66 5.14
N ALA A 254 9.55 1.15 3.95
CA ALA A 254 9.72 2.57 3.69
C ALA A 254 8.35 3.26 3.50
N TRP A 255 8.30 4.57 3.72
CA TRP A 255 7.12 5.40 3.48
C TRP A 255 7.53 6.77 2.92
N PRO A 256 6.66 7.50 2.18
CA PRO A 256 7.00 8.84 1.70
C PRO A 256 7.57 9.72 2.81
N PRO A 257 8.84 10.20 2.72
CA PRO A 257 9.52 10.85 3.83
C PRO A 257 9.17 12.35 3.92
N MET A 258 7.88 12.67 4.03
CA MET A 258 7.39 14.04 3.94
C MET A 258 7.89 14.96 5.06
N TRP A 259 8.34 14.42 6.20
CA TRP A 259 9.02 15.21 7.24
C TRP A 259 10.30 15.91 6.74
N LEU A 260 10.92 15.41 5.66
CA LEU A 260 12.10 16.05 5.07
C LEU A 260 11.75 17.33 4.31
N SER A 261 10.51 17.49 3.87
CA SER A 261 10.03 18.74 3.26
C SER A 261 9.81 19.86 4.28
N GLN A 262 9.84 19.55 5.58
CA GLN A 262 9.69 20.52 6.67
C GLN A 262 11.04 21.12 7.12
N ALA A 263 12.16 20.72 6.51
CA ALA A 263 13.47 21.28 6.82
C ALA A 263 13.55 22.77 6.40
N PRO A 264 14.29 23.62 7.12
CA PRO A 264 14.47 25.00 6.73
C PRO A 264 14.99 25.13 5.30
N GLY A 265 14.41 26.06 4.54
CA GLY A 265 14.81 26.33 3.16
C GLY A 265 14.24 25.40 2.08
N THR A 266 13.42 24.42 2.45
CA THR A 266 12.78 23.52 1.46
C THR A 266 11.52 24.11 0.81
N GLY A 267 10.92 25.14 1.42
CA GLY A 267 9.63 25.69 0.99
C GLY A 267 8.48 24.67 1.03
N GLY A 268 8.60 23.64 1.89
CA GLY A 268 7.59 22.58 1.96
C GLY A 268 7.69 21.51 0.85
N VAL A 269 8.71 21.58 0.00
CA VAL A 269 8.89 20.63 -1.11
C VAL A 269 9.94 19.58 -0.76
N LEU A 270 9.60 18.31 -0.96
CA LEU A 270 10.57 17.22 -0.87
C LEU A 270 11.41 17.17 -2.16
N SER A 271 12.67 17.52 -2.05
CA SER A 271 13.59 17.49 -3.19
C SER A 271 13.95 16.06 -3.59
N GLU A 272 14.26 15.87 -4.88
CA GLU A 272 14.73 14.57 -5.41
C GLU A 272 16.00 14.09 -4.68
N THR A 273 16.91 14.98 -4.36
CA THR A 273 18.14 14.66 -3.61
C THR A 273 17.82 14.13 -2.21
N ALA A 274 16.92 14.79 -1.47
CA ALA A 274 16.52 14.35 -0.14
C ALA A 274 15.79 13.00 -0.20
N LEU A 275 14.90 12.83 -1.19
CA LEU A 275 14.21 11.55 -1.42
C LEU A 275 15.18 10.43 -1.71
N ASN A 276 16.11 10.62 -2.65
CA ASN A 276 17.09 9.61 -3.01
C ASN A 276 18.02 9.23 -1.86
N ARG A 277 18.41 10.21 -1.04
CA ARG A 277 19.20 9.97 0.18
C ARG A 277 18.40 9.09 1.16
N TYR A 278 17.17 9.44 1.48
CA TYR A 278 16.32 8.65 2.36
C TYR A 278 16.18 7.19 1.88
N LEU A 279 15.92 6.98 0.59
CA LEU A 279 15.80 5.64 0.03
C LEU A 279 17.11 4.85 0.14
N ALA A 280 18.26 5.51 -0.08
CA ALA A 280 19.57 4.89 0.08
C ALA A 280 19.87 4.52 1.55
N ASP A 281 19.54 5.41 2.47
CA ASP A 281 19.73 5.18 3.92
C ASP A 281 18.83 4.02 4.39
N PHE A 282 17.58 3.96 3.94
CA PHE A 282 16.68 2.84 4.22
C PHE A 282 17.22 1.51 3.68
N GLU A 283 17.68 1.48 2.44
CA GLU A 283 18.26 0.27 1.81
C GLU A 283 19.55 -0.18 2.52
N GLN A 284 20.35 0.76 3.00
CA GLN A 284 21.53 0.46 3.80
C GLN A 284 21.16 -0.15 5.15
N ALA A 285 20.19 0.42 5.86
CA ALA A 285 19.68 -0.11 7.13
C ALA A 285 19.04 -1.50 6.94
N ALA A 286 18.33 -1.69 5.84
CA ALA A 286 17.65 -2.94 5.50
C ALA A 286 18.57 -4.16 5.43
N ARG A 287 19.87 -3.96 5.18
CA ARG A 287 20.87 -5.05 5.14
C ARG A 287 21.07 -5.74 6.50
N ALA A 288 20.72 -5.05 7.59
CA ALA A 288 20.82 -5.60 8.95
C ALA A 288 19.56 -6.37 9.39
N TRP A 289 18.48 -6.36 8.61
CA TRP A 289 17.22 -7.02 8.95
C TRP A 289 17.03 -8.30 8.16
N PRO A 290 16.28 -9.29 8.70
CA PRO A 290 15.94 -10.51 7.97
C PRO A 290 15.25 -10.24 6.63
N ALA A 291 14.41 -9.19 6.56
CA ALA A 291 13.73 -8.76 5.36
C ALA A 291 13.45 -7.25 5.39
N ALA A 292 13.05 -6.68 4.24
CA ALA A 292 12.54 -5.32 4.14
C ALA A 292 11.55 -5.20 2.99
N ILE A 293 10.71 -4.18 3.04
CA ILE A 293 9.77 -3.82 1.99
C ILE A 293 10.15 -2.42 1.49
N SER A 294 10.68 -2.32 0.27
CA SER A 294 10.88 -1.03 -0.38
C SER A 294 9.57 -0.45 -0.82
N THR A 295 9.46 0.88 -0.83
CA THR A 295 8.21 1.53 -1.21
C THR A 295 8.42 2.47 -2.39
N ALA A 296 7.51 2.35 -3.37
CA ALA A 296 7.35 3.26 -4.49
C ALA A 296 6.18 4.19 -4.24
N PHE A 297 6.27 5.43 -4.67
CA PHE A 297 5.19 6.41 -4.55
C PHE A 297 5.16 7.35 -5.75
N PRO A 298 3.94 7.72 -6.22
CA PRO A 298 3.82 8.48 -7.46
C PRO A 298 4.08 9.98 -7.27
N ARG A 299 3.65 10.50 -6.15
CA ARG A 299 3.64 11.91 -5.75
C ARG A 299 3.19 12.04 -4.30
N PHE A 300 3.14 13.26 -3.79
CA PHE A 300 2.45 13.60 -2.55
C PHE A 300 1.87 15.00 -2.68
N HIS A 301 0.56 15.16 -2.52
CA HIS A 301 -0.12 16.42 -2.64
C HIS A 301 -1.23 16.54 -1.60
N ASP A 302 -0.88 17.08 -0.45
CA ASP A 302 -1.73 17.10 0.75
C ASP A 302 -2.91 18.07 0.60
N ILE A 303 -4.14 17.58 0.80
CA ILE A 303 -5.37 18.40 0.80
C ILE A 303 -5.72 18.94 2.20
N HIS A 304 -5.18 18.35 3.26
CA HIS A 304 -5.50 18.68 4.65
C HIS A 304 -5.37 20.17 5.00
N PRO A 305 -4.39 20.93 4.49
CA PRO A 305 -4.33 22.39 4.74
C PRO A 305 -5.57 23.11 4.23
N ARG A 306 -6.10 22.75 3.06
CA ARG A 306 -7.36 23.33 2.53
C ARG A 306 -8.57 22.97 3.37
N ALA A 307 -8.57 21.80 4.01
CA ALA A 307 -9.59 21.37 4.94
C ALA A 307 -9.46 22.02 6.32
N GLY A 308 -8.30 22.62 6.65
CA GLY A 308 -8.01 23.13 8.00
C GLY A 308 -7.86 22.03 9.06
N THR A 309 -7.60 20.78 8.65
CA THR A 309 -7.49 19.62 9.55
C THR A 309 -6.09 19.41 10.10
N ARG A 310 -5.08 19.93 9.41
CA ARG A 310 -3.67 19.98 9.86
C ARG A 310 -2.93 21.09 9.11
N GLU A 311 -1.77 21.50 9.66
CA GLU A 311 -0.82 22.34 8.96
C GLU A 311 -0.23 21.62 7.74
N TYR A 312 0.40 22.37 6.84
CA TYR A 312 1.02 21.88 5.61
C TYR A 312 2.03 20.76 5.91
N TRP A 313 1.88 19.62 5.22
CA TRP A 313 2.75 18.46 5.39
C TRP A 313 3.80 18.30 4.30
N GLY A 314 3.68 19.03 3.23
CA GLY A 314 4.65 19.07 2.16
C GLY A 314 4.11 18.58 0.80
N TYR A 315 4.99 18.71 -0.18
CA TYR A 315 4.70 18.38 -1.57
C TYR A 315 5.84 17.54 -2.17
N LEU A 316 5.49 16.50 -2.92
CA LEU A 316 6.39 15.76 -3.80
C LEU A 316 5.78 15.75 -5.20
N GLY A 317 6.46 16.40 -6.16
CA GLY A 317 5.97 16.52 -7.53
C GLY A 317 5.86 15.19 -8.26
N ASP A 318 4.81 15.06 -9.08
CA ASP A 318 4.58 13.93 -9.99
C ASP A 318 5.65 13.84 -11.10
N ARG A 319 6.14 14.98 -11.61
CA ARG A 319 7.13 15.10 -12.67
C ARG A 319 6.74 14.31 -13.93
N SER A 320 5.48 14.44 -14.37
CA SER A 320 4.92 13.71 -15.52
C SER A 320 5.06 12.18 -15.40
N GLY A 321 4.89 11.64 -14.18
CA GLY A 321 5.00 10.21 -13.86
C GLY A 321 6.43 9.73 -13.59
N LEU A 322 7.45 10.60 -13.72
CA LEU A 322 8.84 10.21 -13.52
C LEU A 322 9.13 9.82 -12.06
N THR A 323 8.48 10.48 -11.09
CA THR A 323 8.62 10.15 -9.67
C THR A 323 8.21 8.70 -9.41
N PHE A 324 7.05 8.26 -9.92
CA PHE A 324 6.61 6.88 -9.77
C PHE A 324 7.54 5.90 -10.48
N ARG A 325 7.89 6.19 -11.74
CA ARG A 325 8.77 5.33 -12.53
C ARG A 325 10.11 5.09 -11.83
N GLN A 326 10.74 6.12 -11.29
CA GLN A 326 12.05 6.02 -10.62
C GLN A 326 11.95 5.27 -9.29
N THR A 327 10.98 5.63 -8.44
CA THR A 327 10.81 4.99 -7.13
C THR A 327 10.40 3.53 -7.28
N LEU A 328 9.51 3.19 -8.23
CA LEU A 328 9.11 1.82 -8.50
C LEU A 328 10.27 0.99 -9.09
N GLN A 329 10.97 1.51 -10.08
CA GLN A 329 12.14 0.81 -10.63
C GLN A 329 13.16 0.50 -9.53
N ARG A 330 13.46 1.48 -8.66
CA ARG A 330 14.36 1.29 -7.53
C ARG A 330 13.85 0.22 -6.57
N ALA A 331 12.55 0.25 -6.21
CA ALA A 331 11.95 -0.74 -5.33
C ALA A 331 11.97 -2.16 -5.93
N LEU A 332 11.86 -2.30 -7.25
CA LEU A 332 11.89 -3.61 -7.93
C LEU A 332 13.31 -4.16 -8.09
N THR A 333 14.32 -3.30 -8.18
CA THR A 333 15.70 -3.74 -8.53
C THR A 333 16.65 -3.84 -7.33
N ASN A 334 16.29 -3.29 -6.16
CA ASN A 334 17.11 -3.43 -4.96
C ASN A 334 16.96 -4.81 -4.31
N GLN A 335 17.72 -5.05 -3.22
CA GLN A 335 17.79 -6.37 -2.56
C GLN A 335 16.71 -6.61 -1.49
N THR A 336 15.68 -5.74 -1.38
CA THR A 336 14.59 -5.97 -0.42
C THR A 336 13.70 -7.14 -0.84
N ALA A 337 13.02 -7.77 0.12
CA ALA A 337 12.22 -8.97 -0.13
C ALA A 337 10.95 -8.68 -0.96
N MET A 338 10.34 -7.51 -0.77
CA MET A 338 9.09 -7.11 -1.42
C MET A 338 9.16 -5.64 -1.83
N ALA A 339 8.32 -5.23 -2.78
CA ALA A 339 8.10 -3.84 -3.16
C ALA A 339 6.64 -3.47 -2.87
N MET A 340 6.40 -2.30 -2.27
CA MET A 340 5.06 -1.80 -1.99
C MET A 340 4.81 -0.47 -2.68
N ILE A 341 3.60 -0.25 -3.14
CA ILE A 341 3.15 1.03 -3.71
C ILE A 341 2.35 1.76 -2.63
N ALA A 342 2.78 2.94 -2.25
CA ALA A 342 2.06 3.86 -1.37
C ALA A 342 1.57 5.05 -2.21
N THR A 343 0.28 5.00 -2.60
CA THR A 343 -0.79 4.08 -2.21
C THR A 343 -1.61 3.65 -3.44
N TRP A 344 -2.57 2.72 -3.24
CA TRP A 344 -3.60 2.51 -4.27
C TRP A 344 -4.51 3.72 -4.36
N ASN A 345 -5.08 4.19 -3.23
CA ASN A 345 -6.21 5.12 -3.23
C ASN A 345 -6.20 6.16 -2.08
N ASP A 346 -5.04 6.65 -1.64
CA ASP A 346 -5.03 7.79 -0.72
C ASP A 346 -5.19 9.11 -1.49
N PHE A 347 -6.44 9.53 -1.64
CA PHE A 347 -6.79 10.78 -2.30
C PHE A 347 -6.49 12.01 -1.43
N ALA A 348 -6.49 11.85 -0.10
CA ALA A 348 -6.22 12.93 0.84
C ALA A 348 -4.75 13.39 0.80
N GLU A 349 -3.84 12.44 0.64
CA GLU A 349 -2.41 12.71 0.49
C GLU A 349 -1.95 12.79 -0.97
N GLY A 350 -2.85 12.53 -1.93
CA GLY A 350 -2.57 12.59 -3.36
C GLY A 350 -1.54 11.54 -3.82
N THR A 351 -1.39 10.43 -3.10
CA THR A 351 -0.42 9.36 -3.39
C THR A 351 -1.01 8.22 -4.20
N GLN A 352 -2.27 8.32 -4.61
CA GLN A 352 -3.00 7.25 -5.30
C GLN A 352 -2.39 6.94 -6.68
N ILE A 353 -2.43 5.64 -7.06
CA ILE A 353 -2.25 5.16 -8.44
C ILE A 353 -3.56 4.66 -9.04
N GLU A 354 -4.63 4.57 -8.27
CA GLU A 354 -5.97 4.38 -8.79
C GLU A 354 -6.22 5.39 -9.92
N PRO A 355 -6.80 4.99 -11.07
CA PRO A 355 -7.04 5.89 -12.17
C PRO A 355 -7.84 7.13 -11.76
N THR A 356 -7.36 8.29 -12.17
CA THR A 356 -8.02 9.58 -11.96
C THR A 356 -8.30 10.25 -13.30
N ARG A 357 -9.07 11.33 -13.30
CA ARG A 357 -9.31 12.12 -14.51
C ARG A 357 -8.02 12.76 -15.03
N GLU A 358 -7.12 13.15 -14.13
CA GLU A 358 -5.85 13.84 -14.43
C GLU A 358 -4.78 12.90 -14.97
N PHE A 359 -4.72 11.66 -14.49
CA PHE A 359 -3.62 10.73 -14.81
C PHE A 359 -4.07 9.54 -15.65
N GLY A 360 -5.36 9.28 -15.78
CA GLY A 360 -5.89 8.13 -16.52
C GLY A 360 -5.26 6.80 -16.02
N LEU A 361 -4.85 5.97 -16.96
CA LEU A 361 -4.20 4.68 -16.69
C LEU A 361 -2.67 4.75 -16.58
N ARG A 362 -2.06 5.94 -16.67
CA ARG A 362 -0.61 6.15 -16.80
C ARG A 362 0.22 5.38 -15.77
N ASP A 363 -0.16 5.48 -14.49
CA ASP A 363 0.60 4.86 -13.40
C ASP A 363 0.47 3.33 -13.43
N LEU A 364 -0.69 2.80 -13.80
CA LEU A 364 -0.90 1.35 -14.01
C LEU A 364 -0.11 0.81 -15.22
N LEU A 365 -0.04 1.56 -16.30
CA LEU A 365 0.77 1.21 -17.47
C LEU A 365 2.26 1.22 -17.15
N THR A 366 2.72 2.16 -16.34
CA THR A 366 4.09 2.21 -15.81
C THR A 366 4.40 0.97 -14.98
N LEU A 367 3.46 0.56 -14.11
CA LEU A 367 3.61 -0.66 -13.30
C LEU A 367 3.71 -1.91 -14.17
N GLN A 368 2.83 -2.09 -15.17
CA GLN A 368 2.89 -3.21 -16.12
C GLN A 368 4.25 -3.27 -16.84
N GLN A 369 4.73 -2.12 -17.32
CA GLN A 369 6.02 -2.03 -18.03
C GLN A 369 7.19 -2.43 -17.15
N LEU A 370 7.25 -1.91 -15.92
CA LEU A 370 8.36 -2.19 -15.00
C LEU A 370 8.28 -3.62 -14.43
N ARG A 371 7.08 -4.17 -14.21
CA ARG A 371 6.91 -5.58 -13.84
C ARG A 371 7.49 -6.50 -14.91
N ARG A 372 7.11 -6.33 -16.17
CA ARG A 372 7.70 -7.12 -17.27
C ARG A 372 9.22 -6.98 -17.37
N LYS A 373 9.72 -5.78 -17.16
CA LYS A 373 11.15 -5.52 -17.29
C LYS A 373 12.00 -6.14 -16.17
N HIS A 374 11.47 -6.19 -14.93
CA HIS A 374 12.30 -6.47 -13.76
C HIS A 374 11.84 -7.67 -12.91
N VAL A 375 10.61 -8.15 -13.08
CA VAL A 375 10.01 -9.18 -12.21
C VAL A 375 9.56 -10.40 -13.01
N ASP A 376 8.77 -10.19 -14.06
CA ASP A 376 8.10 -11.25 -14.83
C ASP A 376 8.01 -10.84 -16.31
N PRO A 377 8.98 -11.24 -17.15
CA PRO A 377 8.98 -10.90 -18.58
C PRO A 377 7.73 -11.36 -19.34
N ASP A 378 7.11 -12.44 -18.88
CA ASP A 378 5.93 -13.06 -19.49
C ASP A 378 4.61 -12.54 -18.90
N PHE A 379 4.65 -11.50 -18.04
CA PHE A 379 3.44 -10.94 -17.42
C PHE A 379 2.41 -10.54 -18.49
N PRO A 380 1.19 -11.15 -18.46
CA PRO A 380 0.23 -11.02 -19.57
C PRO A 380 -0.60 -9.73 -19.51
N GLY A 381 -0.57 -8.97 -18.40
CA GLY A 381 -1.30 -7.72 -18.25
C GLY A 381 -0.93 -6.72 -19.34
N ASN A 382 -1.92 -6.05 -19.95
CA ASN A 382 -1.71 -5.11 -21.05
C ASN A 382 -2.72 -3.96 -20.98
N PRO A 383 -2.57 -2.87 -21.76
CA PRO A 383 -3.47 -1.72 -21.76
C PRO A 383 -4.94 -2.09 -22.02
N ARG A 384 -5.19 -2.98 -23.02
CA ARG A 384 -6.55 -3.43 -23.37
C ARG A 384 -7.26 -4.05 -22.17
N GLY A 385 -6.56 -4.84 -21.34
CA GLY A 385 -7.14 -5.44 -20.14
C GLY A 385 -7.64 -4.38 -19.16
N LEU A 386 -6.87 -3.33 -18.93
CA LEU A 386 -7.28 -2.22 -18.03
C LEU A 386 -8.49 -1.47 -18.58
N GLU A 387 -8.55 -1.21 -19.88
CA GLU A 387 -9.70 -0.58 -20.55
C GLU A 387 -10.98 -1.45 -20.46
N LEU A 388 -10.82 -2.78 -20.59
CA LEU A 388 -11.94 -3.71 -20.43
C LEU A 388 -12.48 -3.73 -19.01
N VAL A 389 -11.67 -3.52 -17.97
CA VAL A 389 -12.16 -3.35 -16.60
C VAL A 389 -12.99 -2.08 -16.46
N GLN A 390 -12.58 -0.96 -17.05
CA GLN A 390 -13.36 0.27 -17.08
C GLN A 390 -14.72 0.03 -17.78
N ARG A 391 -14.71 -0.69 -18.90
CA ARG A 391 -15.93 -1.06 -19.64
C ARG A 391 -16.84 -1.95 -18.80
N LEU A 392 -16.30 -2.95 -18.09
CA LEU A 392 -17.05 -3.79 -17.16
C LEU A 392 -17.71 -2.96 -16.05
N TYR A 393 -16.97 -2.02 -15.44
CA TYR A 393 -17.50 -1.11 -14.44
C TYR A 393 -18.72 -0.33 -14.96
N HIS A 394 -18.64 0.26 -16.13
CA HIS A 394 -19.77 0.98 -16.74
C HIS A 394 -20.98 0.07 -16.97
N HIS A 395 -20.75 -1.16 -17.46
CA HIS A 395 -21.83 -2.12 -17.64
C HIS A 395 -22.48 -2.54 -16.32
N ARG A 396 -21.69 -2.73 -15.24
CA ARG A 396 -22.22 -3.02 -13.91
C ARG A 396 -23.12 -1.88 -13.39
N ARG A 397 -22.68 -0.63 -13.60
CA ARG A 397 -23.45 0.57 -13.18
C ARG A 397 -24.72 0.79 -13.99
N ALA A 398 -24.69 0.51 -15.28
CA ALA A 398 -25.82 0.69 -16.17
C ALA A 398 -26.84 -0.46 -16.15
N ALA A 399 -26.43 -1.64 -15.66
CA ALA A 399 -27.29 -2.83 -15.72
C ALA A 399 -28.22 -2.90 -14.50
N PRO A 400 -29.52 -2.69 -14.67
CA PRO A 400 -30.47 -3.10 -13.65
C PRO A 400 -30.33 -4.61 -13.43
N ALA A 401 -30.84 -5.11 -12.30
CA ALA A 401 -30.67 -6.49 -11.82
C ALA A 401 -31.32 -7.59 -12.71
N HIS A 402 -30.95 -7.60 -14.03
CA HIS A 402 -31.39 -8.66 -14.94
C HIS A 402 -30.46 -9.88 -14.80
N PRO A 403 -30.91 -11.04 -14.31
CA PRO A 403 -30.05 -12.17 -13.94
C PRO A 403 -29.13 -12.66 -15.06
N ALA A 404 -29.62 -12.73 -16.31
CA ALA A 404 -28.82 -13.16 -17.45
C ALA A 404 -27.67 -12.18 -17.75
N ARG A 405 -27.91 -10.86 -17.61
CA ARG A 405 -26.89 -9.82 -17.80
C ARG A 405 -25.84 -9.88 -16.69
N GLN A 406 -26.27 -10.06 -15.44
CA GLN A 406 -25.32 -10.20 -14.32
C GLN A 406 -24.42 -11.42 -14.52
N LYS A 407 -24.97 -12.57 -14.91
CA LYS A 407 -24.18 -13.76 -15.24
C LYS A 407 -23.12 -13.51 -16.32
N GLN A 408 -23.50 -12.79 -17.38
CA GLN A 408 -22.58 -12.43 -18.47
C GLN A 408 -21.44 -11.52 -17.96
N LEU A 409 -21.74 -10.55 -17.08
CA LEU A 409 -20.75 -9.67 -16.48
C LEU A 409 -19.82 -10.43 -15.51
N ASP A 410 -20.36 -11.42 -14.77
CA ASP A 410 -19.55 -12.30 -13.93
C ASP A 410 -18.59 -13.19 -14.76
N GLU A 411 -19.03 -13.64 -15.92
CA GLU A 411 -18.17 -14.36 -16.87
C GLU A 411 -17.07 -13.46 -17.43
N ALA A 412 -17.39 -12.21 -17.75
CA ALA A 412 -16.42 -11.22 -18.18
C ALA A 412 -15.38 -10.90 -17.08
N ALA A 413 -15.82 -10.69 -15.84
CA ALA A 413 -14.94 -10.49 -14.69
C ALA A 413 -13.97 -11.66 -14.49
N ARG A 414 -14.48 -12.91 -14.54
CA ARG A 414 -13.64 -14.12 -14.47
C ARG A 414 -12.67 -14.23 -15.64
N ALA A 415 -13.08 -13.84 -16.85
CA ALA A 415 -12.20 -13.83 -18.01
C ALA A 415 -11.06 -12.82 -17.83
N LEU A 416 -11.34 -11.60 -17.32
CA LEU A 416 -10.35 -10.57 -17.01
C LEU A 416 -9.37 -11.04 -15.93
N ALA A 417 -9.86 -11.56 -14.80
CA ALA A 417 -9.03 -12.08 -13.71
C ALA A 417 -8.00 -13.14 -14.19
N ASN A 418 -8.35 -13.87 -15.27
CA ASN A 418 -7.52 -14.89 -15.90
C ASN A 418 -6.82 -14.42 -17.19
N PHE A 419 -6.75 -13.12 -17.43
CA PHE A 419 -6.10 -12.50 -18.61
C PHE A 419 -6.63 -12.99 -19.98
N ARG A 420 -7.88 -13.46 -20.03
CA ARG A 420 -8.56 -13.91 -21.27
C ARG A 420 -9.29 -12.73 -21.91
N PHE A 421 -8.53 -11.80 -22.47
CA PHE A 421 -9.08 -10.50 -22.94
C PHE A 421 -10.05 -10.64 -24.09
N ASP A 422 -9.81 -11.54 -25.07
CA ASP A 422 -10.74 -11.76 -26.18
C ASP A 422 -12.10 -12.29 -25.70
N ALA A 423 -12.09 -13.21 -24.73
CA ALA A 423 -13.31 -13.73 -24.13
C ALA A 423 -14.07 -12.64 -23.34
N ALA A 424 -13.33 -11.78 -22.61
CA ALA A 424 -13.94 -10.68 -21.89
C ALA A 424 -14.56 -9.63 -22.85
N GLU A 425 -13.85 -9.29 -23.91
CA GLU A 425 -14.34 -8.30 -24.89
C GLU A 425 -15.59 -8.77 -25.65
N ALA A 426 -15.67 -10.06 -26.00
CA ALA A 426 -16.87 -10.64 -26.59
C ALA A 426 -18.13 -10.52 -25.70
N LEU A 427 -17.93 -10.45 -24.37
CA LEU A 427 -19.01 -10.31 -23.39
C LEU A 427 -19.32 -8.85 -23.04
N LEU A 428 -18.43 -7.90 -23.39
CA LEU A 428 -18.51 -6.50 -23.04
C LEU A 428 -18.58 -5.65 -24.33
N PRO A 429 -19.78 -5.42 -24.90
CA PRO A 429 -19.91 -4.56 -26.07
C PRO A 429 -19.36 -3.15 -25.77
N PRO A 430 -18.95 -2.40 -26.79
CA PRO A 430 -18.52 -1.02 -26.61
C PRO A 430 -19.56 -0.20 -25.84
N VAL A 431 -19.10 0.62 -24.91
CA VAL A 431 -19.92 1.62 -24.23
C VAL A 431 -19.70 2.92 -25.01
N GLU A 432 -20.79 3.59 -25.40
CA GLU A 432 -20.70 4.99 -25.83
C GLU A 432 -20.26 5.80 -24.59
N THR A 433 -18.98 5.96 -24.47
CA THR A 433 -18.44 6.79 -23.39
C THR A 433 -18.53 8.24 -23.85
N ASN A 434 -19.35 9.04 -23.18
CA ASN A 434 -19.07 10.47 -23.05
C ASN A 434 -17.78 10.63 -22.22
N GLN A 435 -16.66 10.17 -22.76
CA GLN A 435 -15.36 10.44 -22.18
C GLN A 435 -15.13 11.94 -22.25
N PRO A 436 -14.76 12.61 -21.13
CA PRO A 436 -14.07 13.86 -21.27
C PRO A 436 -12.82 13.61 -22.16
N PRO A 437 -12.50 14.54 -23.08
CA PRO A 437 -11.33 14.37 -23.93
C PRO A 437 -10.11 14.10 -23.06
N ALA A 438 -9.22 13.19 -23.52
CA ALA A 438 -7.94 12.97 -22.88
C ALA A 438 -7.30 14.34 -22.60
N PRO A 439 -6.76 14.59 -21.39
CA PRO A 439 -6.10 15.84 -21.13
C PRO A 439 -5.02 16.04 -22.18
N PRO A 440 -4.81 17.28 -22.67
CA PRO A 440 -3.76 17.56 -23.63
C PRO A 440 -2.43 17.07 -23.06
N ALA A 441 -1.58 16.52 -23.92
CA ALA A 441 -0.31 15.87 -23.56
C ALA A 441 0.69 16.76 -22.78
N GLU A 442 0.35 18.01 -22.55
CA GLU A 442 1.04 19.01 -21.74
C GLU A 442 0.03 19.84 -20.96
N ALA A 443 -0.48 19.34 -19.84
CA ALA A 443 -0.89 20.24 -18.79
C ALA A 443 0.39 20.68 -18.08
N ALA A 444 0.90 21.85 -18.43
CA ALA A 444 1.87 22.56 -17.64
C ALA A 444 1.39 22.54 -16.18
N ALA A 445 2.28 22.23 -15.25
CA ALA A 445 2.01 22.34 -13.84
C ALA A 445 1.29 23.67 -13.61
N PRO A 446 0.15 23.70 -12.88
CA PRO A 446 -0.42 24.97 -12.49
C PRO A 446 0.70 25.73 -11.81
N ALA A 447 1.03 26.90 -12.33
CA ALA A 447 1.95 27.82 -11.67
C ALA A 447 1.28 28.16 -10.34
N ASP A 448 1.65 27.44 -9.29
CA ASP A 448 1.19 27.72 -7.94
C ASP A 448 1.91 28.98 -7.46
N THR A 449 1.30 30.11 -7.78
CA THR A 449 1.70 31.43 -7.30
C THR A 449 1.05 31.75 -5.97
N ARG A 450 0.87 30.76 -5.09
CA ARG A 450 0.44 30.99 -3.71
C ARG A 450 1.13 30.01 -2.76
N ALA A 451 2.41 30.25 -2.51
CA ALA A 451 2.95 29.96 -1.19
C ALA A 451 2.37 30.99 -0.22
N PRO A 452 2.04 30.60 1.03
CA PRO A 452 1.59 31.54 2.05
C PRO A 452 2.63 32.59 2.39
#